data_58356b2c0895a529e54384aacf479a9d
#
_entry.id   58356b2c0895a529e54384aacf479a9d
#
_cell.length_a   1.000
_cell.length_b   1.000
_cell.length_c   1.000
_cell.angle_alpha   90.00
_cell.angle_beta   90.00
_cell.angle_gamma   90.00
#
_symmetry.space_group_name_H-M   'P 1'
#
loop_
_entity.id
_entity.type
_entity.pdbx_description
1 polymer ?
#
loop_
_entity_poly.entity_id
_entity_poly.type
_entity_poly.pdbx_seq_one_letter_code
_entity_poly.pdbx_strand_id
1 'polypeptide(L)'
;LWAGDSRGYVLDAEGLHQCTRDHLRGDPDPFESLYRDRPLSALISADAPVALSLRRLRVPKPCVLLVATDGAFGCLPTPMEFEMLLLNTLRASADWDGWERRLLNQLKKAAHDDATVLLAPLGFETIEDAREAFAPRRALLQKRFITPVRRKRRDIAFARGKWQEYRTAYDWTEGGTHERFDWRV
;
A
#
# COMPACT_ATOMS: atom_id res chain seq x y z
N LEU A 1 2.19 -8.32 12.99
CA LEU A 1 3.53 -8.01 13.50
C LEU A 1 4.39 -7.48 12.35
N TRP A 2 5.17 -6.43 12.60
CA TRP A 2 6.14 -5.92 11.62
C TRP A 2 7.31 -5.21 12.29
N ALA A 3 8.41 -5.11 11.54
CA ALA A 3 9.52 -4.20 11.77
C ALA A 3 9.97 -3.64 10.43
N GLY A 4 10.55 -2.43 10.42
CA GLY A 4 10.99 -1.77 9.18
C GLY A 4 9.90 -0.96 8.52
N ASP A 5 10.00 -0.80 7.21
CA ASP A 5 9.16 0.04 6.35
C ASP A 5 8.38 -0.73 5.28
N SER A 6 8.45 -2.05 5.30
CA SER A 6 7.52 -2.88 4.54
C SER A 6 6.10 -2.66 5.06
N ARG A 7 5.15 -2.51 4.14
CA ARG A 7 3.78 -2.11 4.47
C ARG A 7 2.80 -3.26 4.32
N GLY A 8 1.92 -3.40 5.32
CA GLY A 8 0.72 -4.21 5.24
C GLY A 8 -0.48 -3.36 4.90
N TYR A 9 -1.34 -3.86 3.99
CA TYR A 9 -2.51 -3.16 3.52
C TYR A 9 -3.75 -4.05 3.49
N VAL A 10 -4.90 -3.40 3.52
CA VAL A 10 -6.20 -3.96 3.13
C VAL A 10 -6.70 -3.17 1.92
N LEU A 11 -7.09 -3.86 0.86
CA LEU A 11 -7.79 -3.29 -0.28
C LEU A 11 -9.22 -3.79 -0.25
N ASP A 12 -10.17 -2.87 -0.10
CA ASP A 12 -11.61 -3.14 -0.13
C ASP A 12 -12.36 -2.17 -1.07
N ALA A 13 -13.68 -2.15 -1.00
CA ALA A 13 -14.52 -1.28 -1.85
C ALA A 13 -14.28 0.21 -1.57
N GLU A 14 -13.82 0.58 -0.37
CA GLU A 14 -13.52 1.96 0.02
C GLU A 14 -12.11 2.39 -0.41
N GLY A 15 -11.22 1.44 -0.68
CA GLY A 15 -9.88 1.69 -1.22
C GLY A 15 -8.76 0.91 -0.59
N LEU A 16 -7.55 1.44 -0.76
CA LEU A 16 -6.34 0.87 -0.18
C LEU A 16 -6.05 1.54 1.16
N HIS A 17 -5.98 0.72 2.21
CA HIS A 17 -5.75 1.17 3.58
C HIS A 17 -4.44 0.61 4.11
N GLN A 18 -3.53 1.48 4.55
CA GLN A 18 -2.28 1.07 5.19
C GLN A 18 -2.53 0.67 6.64
N CYS A 19 -2.21 -0.56 6.98
CA CYS A 19 -2.42 -1.15 8.31
C CYS A 19 -1.20 -1.05 9.22
N THR A 20 -0.01 -0.98 8.64
CA THR A 20 1.26 -0.82 9.34
C THR A 20 1.69 0.65 9.37
N ARG A 21 2.61 0.99 10.26
CA ARG A 21 3.27 2.29 10.30
C ARG A 21 4.76 2.07 10.09
N ASP A 22 5.34 2.79 9.15
CA ASP A 22 6.76 2.65 8.83
C ASP A 22 7.62 2.99 10.05
N HIS A 23 8.60 2.15 10.34
CA HIS A 23 9.60 2.42 11.37
C HIS A 23 10.74 3.26 10.80
N LEU A 24 10.45 4.51 10.46
CA LEU A 24 11.41 5.48 9.96
C LEU A 24 11.68 6.56 11.02
N ARG A 25 12.88 7.15 11.02
CA ARG A 25 13.19 8.25 11.95
C ARG A 25 12.37 9.49 11.59
N GLY A 26 11.73 10.09 12.61
CA GLY A 26 10.93 11.30 12.47
C GLY A 26 9.50 11.07 11.97
N ASP A 27 9.04 9.81 11.88
CA ASP A 27 7.66 9.45 11.55
C ASP A 27 7.11 10.19 10.31
N PRO A 28 7.72 9.98 9.13
CA PRO A 28 7.32 10.70 7.94
C PRO A 28 5.95 10.26 7.44
N ASP A 29 5.27 11.19 6.80
CA ASP A 29 4.09 10.94 6.00
C ASP A 29 4.40 9.94 4.86
N PRO A 30 3.52 8.94 4.57
CA PRO A 30 3.72 7.98 3.49
C PRO A 30 4.00 8.58 2.11
N PHE A 31 3.45 9.75 1.82
CA PHE A 31 3.74 10.48 0.59
C PHE A 31 5.17 11.07 0.61
N GLU A 32 5.61 11.59 1.76
CA GLU A 32 6.96 12.16 1.89
C GLU A 32 8.05 11.08 1.81
N SER A 33 7.76 9.88 2.31
CA SER A 33 8.67 8.73 2.25
C SER A 33 9.01 8.31 0.80
N LEU A 34 8.16 8.65 -0.19
CA LEU A 34 8.47 8.39 -1.60
C LEU A 34 9.56 9.30 -2.18
N TYR A 35 9.86 10.42 -1.53
CA TYR A 35 10.80 11.43 -2.02
C TYR A 35 12.04 11.60 -1.14
N ARG A 36 12.06 10.98 0.03
CA ARG A 36 13.13 11.11 0.99
C ARG A 36 13.42 9.77 1.64
N ASP A 37 14.57 9.23 1.33
CA ASP A 37 15.11 8.10 2.07
C ASP A 37 15.42 8.51 3.51
N ARG A 38 14.93 7.73 4.48
CA ARG A 38 15.14 7.98 5.90
C ARG A 38 15.62 6.71 6.58
N PRO A 39 16.57 6.86 7.54
CA PRO A 39 17.05 5.71 8.28
C PRO A 39 15.92 4.99 9.03
N LEU A 40 15.97 3.68 9.03
CA LEU A 40 15.07 2.85 9.83
C LEU A 40 15.25 3.15 11.32
N SER A 41 14.16 3.17 12.05
CA SER A 41 14.13 3.29 13.52
C SER A 41 13.93 1.95 14.24
N ALA A 42 13.50 0.91 13.51
CA ALA A 42 13.44 -0.46 13.97
C ALA A 42 13.69 -1.41 12.80
N LEU A 43 14.53 -2.40 13.04
CA LEU A 43 14.85 -3.48 12.11
C LEU A 43 15.15 -4.75 12.90
N ILE A 44 15.08 -5.89 12.25
CA ILE A 44 15.49 -7.16 12.82
C ILE A 44 16.99 -7.33 12.53
N SER A 45 17.80 -7.40 13.60
CA SER A 45 19.25 -7.56 13.53
C SER A 45 19.72 -8.49 14.64
N ALA A 46 20.80 -9.23 14.39
CA ALA A 46 21.46 -10.04 15.41
C ALA A 46 22.17 -9.19 16.48
N ASP A 47 22.51 -7.95 16.16
CA ASP A 47 23.37 -7.09 16.99
C ASP A 47 22.58 -6.12 17.88
N ALA A 48 21.25 -6.11 17.80
CA ALA A 48 20.42 -5.17 18.54
C ALA A 48 19.11 -5.81 19.00
N PRO A 49 18.51 -5.32 20.11
CA PRO A 49 17.19 -5.74 20.52
C PRO A 49 16.16 -5.49 19.41
N VAL A 50 15.32 -6.47 19.14
CA VAL A 50 14.30 -6.39 18.10
C VAL A 50 13.08 -5.65 18.64
N ALA A 51 12.75 -4.50 18.05
CA ALA A 51 11.51 -3.77 18.31
C ALA A 51 10.46 -4.16 17.27
N LEU A 52 9.40 -4.82 17.69
CA LEU A 52 8.27 -5.22 16.84
C LEU A 52 7.03 -4.41 17.18
N SER A 53 6.28 -4.05 16.15
CA SER A 53 4.93 -3.54 16.31
C SER A 53 3.90 -4.64 16.04
N LEU A 54 2.82 -4.63 16.82
CA LEU A 54 1.68 -5.53 16.66
C LEU A 54 0.41 -4.70 16.46
N ARG A 55 -0.40 -5.12 15.52
CA ARG A 55 -1.77 -4.62 15.38
C ARG A 55 -2.72 -5.76 15.09
N ARG A 56 -3.86 -5.77 15.77
CA ARG A 56 -4.98 -6.66 15.45
C ARG A 56 -6.03 -5.86 14.73
N LEU A 57 -6.49 -6.38 13.61
CA LEU A 57 -7.49 -5.73 12.76
C LEU A 57 -8.67 -6.67 12.57
N ARG A 58 -9.86 -6.09 12.53
CA ARG A 58 -11.02 -6.75 11.91
C ARG A 58 -11.12 -6.21 10.49
N VAL A 59 -10.93 -7.08 9.52
CA VAL A 59 -11.00 -6.70 8.12
C VAL A 59 -12.37 -6.99 7.55
N PRO A 60 -12.96 -6.07 6.76
CA PRO A 60 -14.19 -6.34 6.04
C PRO A 60 -13.96 -7.44 5.01
N LYS A 61 -15.02 -8.14 4.66
CA LYS A 61 -15.02 -9.08 3.53
C LYS A 61 -16.15 -8.69 2.58
N PRO A 62 -15.92 -8.73 1.27
CA PRO A 62 -14.70 -9.18 0.60
C PRO A 62 -13.58 -8.12 0.61
N CYS A 63 -12.33 -8.56 0.63
CA CYS A 63 -11.15 -7.70 0.55
C CYS A 63 -9.92 -8.44 0.00
N VAL A 64 -8.84 -7.71 -0.25
CA VAL A 64 -7.52 -8.30 -0.52
C VAL A 64 -6.55 -7.81 0.53
N LEU A 65 -5.89 -8.75 1.23
CA LEU A 65 -4.76 -8.42 2.08
C LEU A 65 -3.49 -8.32 1.24
N LEU A 66 -2.66 -7.33 1.53
CA LEU A 66 -1.39 -7.16 0.84
C LEU A 66 -0.25 -6.94 1.84
N VAL A 67 0.93 -7.43 1.47
CA VAL A 67 2.19 -7.00 2.07
C VAL A 67 3.11 -6.59 0.92
N ALA A 68 3.76 -5.44 1.03
CA ALA A 68 4.65 -4.93 0.00
C ALA A 68 5.91 -4.32 0.62
N THR A 69 7.07 -4.57 -0.01
CA THR A 69 8.30 -3.85 0.29
C THR A 69 8.30 -2.48 -0.38
N ASP A 70 9.15 -1.58 0.09
CA ASP A 70 9.31 -0.22 -0.45
C ASP A 70 9.65 -0.19 -1.93
N GLY A 71 10.44 -1.14 -2.44
CA GLY A 71 10.70 -1.28 -3.88
C GLY A 71 9.44 -1.44 -4.73
N ALA A 72 8.31 -1.90 -4.16
CA ALA A 72 7.06 -2.05 -4.89
C ALA A 72 6.24 -0.76 -4.95
N PHE A 73 6.16 0.01 -3.87
CA PHE A 73 5.37 1.25 -3.83
C PHE A 73 6.22 2.51 -3.97
N GLY A 74 7.50 2.46 -3.60
CA GLY A 74 8.44 3.59 -3.64
C GLY A 74 8.84 4.00 -5.06
N CYS A 75 8.69 3.14 -6.05
CA CYS A 75 8.92 3.47 -7.46
C CYS A 75 7.79 4.31 -8.10
N LEU A 76 6.72 4.56 -7.37
CA LEU A 76 5.53 5.26 -7.87
C LEU A 76 5.48 6.70 -7.34
N PRO A 77 4.98 7.67 -8.13
CA PRO A 77 5.02 9.07 -7.76
C PRO A 77 4.08 9.46 -6.62
N THR A 78 3.08 8.63 -6.30
CA THR A 78 2.16 8.86 -5.18
C THR A 78 1.60 7.56 -4.64
N PRO A 79 1.18 7.48 -3.34
CA PRO A 79 0.51 6.29 -2.83
C PRO A 79 -0.79 5.94 -3.58
N MET A 80 -1.49 6.93 -4.13
CA MET A 80 -2.68 6.74 -4.97
C MET A 80 -2.37 5.98 -6.27
N GLU A 81 -1.16 6.14 -6.80
CA GLU A 81 -0.71 5.40 -8.00
C GLU A 81 -0.50 3.91 -7.68
N PHE A 82 -0.15 3.55 -6.44
CA PHE A 82 -0.03 2.16 -6.04
C PHE A 82 -1.40 1.46 -6.03
N GLU A 83 -2.41 2.09 -5.42
CA GLU A 83 -3.79 1.56 -5.50
C GLU A 83 -4.25 1.45 -6.97
N MET A 84 -3.99 2.47 -7.79
CA MET A 84 -4.38 2.45 -9.20
C MET A 84 -3.67 1.34 -9.98
N LEU A 85 -2.41 1.06 -9.67
CA LEU A 85 -1.65 -0.05 -10.27
C LEU A 85 -2.31 -1.40 -9.96
N LEU A 86 -2.65 -1.64 -8.68
CA LEU A 86 -3.35 -2.85 -8.24
C LEU A 86 -4.68 -3.02 -8.97
N LEU A 87 -5.52 -1.97 -8.98
CA LEU A 87 -6.86 -2.01 -9.58
C LEU A 87 -6.83 -2.14 -11.12
N ASN A 88 -5.86 -1.51 -11.80
CA ASN A 88 -5.73 -1.62 -13.24
C ASN A 88 -5.23 -3.00 -13.68
N THR A 89 -4.26 -3.57 -12.96
CA THR A 89 -3.76 -4.91 -13.24
C THR A 89 -4.81 -5.97 -12.95
N LEU A 90 -5.57 -5.84 -11.86
CA LEU A 90 -6.72 -6.70 -11.54
C LEU A 90 -7.76 -6.65 -12.68
N ARG A 91 -8.19 -5.45 -13.08
CA ARG A 91 -9.18 -5.28 -14.14
C ARG A 91 -8.77 -5.95 -15.46
N ALA A 92 -7.48 -5.93 -15.77
CA ALA A 92 -6.95 -6.46 -17.02
C ALA A 92 -6.66 -7.97 -16.99
N SER A 93 -6.90 -8.64 -15.85
CA SER A 93 -6.55 -10.04 -15.65
C SER A 93 -7.79 -10.94 -15.77
N ALA A 94 -7.61 -12.15 -16.27
CA ALA A 94 -8.67 -13.15 -16.40
C ALA A 94 -8.76 -14.08 -15.18
N ASP A 95 -7.66 -14.21 -14.43
CA ASP A 95 -7.52 -15.07 -13.27
C ASP A 95 -6.52 -14.48 -12.27
N TRP A 96 -6.41 -15.07 -11.08
CA TRP A 96 -5.52 -14.60 -10.01
C TRP A 96 -4.05 -14.67 -10.43
N ASP A 97 -3.63 -15.72 -11.11
CA ASP A 97 -2.26 -15.87 -11.62
C ASP A 97 -1.95 -14.81 -12.69
N GLY A 98 -2.93 -14.48 -13.52
CA GLY A 98 -2.84 -13.40 -14.50
C GLY A 98 -2.68 -12.04 -13.82
N TRP A 99 -3.34 -11.82 -12.69
CA TRP A 99 -3.16 -10.60 -11.90
C TRP A 99 -1.75 -10.50 -11.34
N GLU A 100 -1.26 -11.56 -10.71
CA GLU A 100 0.12 -11.63 -10.20
C GLU A 100 1.13 -11.33 -11.32
N ARG A 101 1.05 -12.05 -12.46
CA ARG A 101 1.95 -11.85 -13.60
C ARG A 101 1.92 -10.42 -14.15
N ARG A 102 0.72 -9.80 -14.25
CA ARG A 102 0.59 -8.41 -14.72
C ARG A 102 1.17 -7.42 -13.76
N LEU A 103 0.89 -7.58 -12.47
CA LEU A 103 1.43 -6.72 -11.43
C LEU A 103 2.97 -6.79 -11.42
N LEU A 104 3.53 -8.00 -11.39
CA LEU A 104 4.97 -8.24 -11.46
C LEU A 104 5.60 -7.58 -12.69
N ASN A 105 4.98 -7.73 -13.87
CA ASN A 105 5.48 -7.13 -15.11
C ASN A 105 5.45 -5.58 -15.07
N GLN A 106 4.50 -4.97 -14.39
CA GLN A 106 4.47 -3.52 -14.24
C GLN A 106 5.52 -3.05 -13.22
N LEU A 107 5.65 -3.75 -12.11
CA LEU A 107 6.67 -3.44 -11.10
C LEU A 107 8.08 -3.57 -11.67
N LYS A 108 8.40 -4.63 -12.39
CA LYS A 108 9.71 -4.81 -13.06
C LYS A 108 10.10 -3.67 -14.01
N LYS A 109 9.11 -2.94 -14.56
CA LYS A 109 9.38 -1.78 -15.44
C LYS A 109 9.63 -0.49 -14.67
N ALA A 110 9.11 -0.38 -13.46
CA ALA A 110 9.12 0.84 -12.67
C ALA A 110 10.09 0.78 -11.49
N ALA A 111 10.27 -0.38 -10.89
CA ALA A 111 11.10 -0.55 -9.70
C ALA A 111 12.59 -0.36 -10.02
N HIS A 112 13.26 0.36 -9.12
CA HIS A 112 14.71 0.57 -9.16
C HIS A 112 15.43 -0.26 -8.08
N ASP A 113 14.67 -0.98 -7.27
CA ASP A 113 15.11 -1.84 -6.19
C ASP A 113 14.30 -3.14 -6.16
N ASP A 114 14.70 -4.09 -5.32
CA ASP A 114 14.01 -5.36 -5.16
C ASP A 114 12.57 -5.14 -4.63
N ALA A 115 11.60 -5.60 -5.42
CA ALA A 115 10.19 -5.43 -5.11
C ALA A 115 9.51 -6.75 -4.81
N THR A 116 8.91 -6.86 -3.64
CA THR A 116 8.09 -8.00 -3.23
C THR A 116 6.66 -7.54 -2.94
N VAL A 117 5.68 -8.27 -3.48
CA VAL A 117 4.26 -8.08 -3.14
C VAL A 117 3.64 -9.44 -2.90
N LEU A 118 2.99 -9.59 -1.76
CA LEU A 118 2.14 -10.74 -1.44
C LEU A 118 0.69 -10.29 -1.48
N LEU A 119 -0.16 -11.05 -2.14
CA LEU A 119 -1.60 -10.81 -2.27
C LEU A 119 -2.38 -11.99 -1.72
N ALA A 120 -3.40 -11.72 -0.90
CA ALA A 120 -4.30 -12.72 -0.36
C ALA A 120 -5.76 -12.26 -0.51
N PRO A 121 -6.47 -12.65 -1.59
CA PRO A 121 -7.91 -12.37 -1.76
C PRO A 121 -8.72 -13.12 -0.72
N LEU A 122 -9.67 -12.45 -0.08
CA LEU A 122 -10.54 -13.00 0.95
C LEU A 122 -12.00 -12.68 0.65
N GLY A 123 -12.86 -13.71 0.60
CA GLY A 123 -14.30 -13.55 0.44
C GLY A 123 -14.74 -13.28 -1.01
N PHE A 124 -13.87 -13.46 -1.99
CA PHE A 124 -14.19 -13.51 -3.41
C PHE A 124 -14.18 -14.98 -3.85
N GLU A 125 -15.17 -15.40 -4.62
CA GLU A 125 -15.22 -16.73 -5.23
C GLU A 125 -14.41 -16.76 -6.53
N THR A 126 -14.50 -15.66 -7.29
CA THR A 126 -13.81 -15.51 -8.57
C THR A 126 -13.07 -14.18 -8.66
N ILE A 127 -12.19 -14.04 -9.65
CA ILE A 127 -11.56 -12.76 -9.95
C ILE A 127 -12.55 -11.76 -10.54
N GLU A 128 -13.60 -12.24 -11.20
CA GLU A 128 -14.69 -11.44 -11.72
C GLU A 128 -15.41 -10.70 -10.61
N ASP A 129 -15.72 -11.38 -9.50
CA ASP A 129 -16.36 -10.77 -8.32
C ASP A 129 -15.48 -9.63 -7.76
N ALA A 130 -14.17 -9.85 -7.69
CA ALA A 130 -13.24 -8.81 -7.25
C ALA A 130 -13.18 -7.63 -8.24
N ARG A 131 -13.20 -7.90 -9.54
CA ARG A 131 -13.20 -6.86 -10.59
C ARG A 131 -14.47 -6.01 -10.51
N GLU A 132 -15.62 -6.63 -10.32
CA GLU A 132 -16.92 -5.95 -10.18
C GLU A 132 -16.96 -5.12 -8.89
N ALA A 133 -16.57 -5.71 -7.76
CA ALA A 133 -16.53 -5.03 -6.46
C ALA A 133 -15.65 -3.78 -6.47
N PHE A 134 -14.50 -3.83 -7.14
CA PHE A 134 -13.55 -2.72 -7.18
C PHE A 134 -13.75 -1.74 -8.36
N ALA A 135 -14.62 -2.03 -9.31
CA ALA A 135 -14.84 -1.16 -10.46
C ALA A 135 -15.28 0.28 -10.10
N PRO A 136 -16.22 0.49 -9.13
CA PRO A 136 -16.61 1.84 -8.71
C PRO A 136 -15.43 2.60 -8.07
N ARG A 137 -14.67 1.92 -7.19
CA ARG A 137 -13.50 2.52 -6.54
C ARG A 137 -12.44 2.93 -7.55
N ARG A 138 -12.13 2.07 -8.51
CA ARG A 138 -11.19 2.36 -9.59
C ARG A 138 -11.60 3.58 -10.41
N ALA A 139 -12.90 3.70 -10.76
CA ALA A 139 -13.42 4.84 -11.52
C ALA A 139 -13.31 6.14 -10.72
N LEU A 140 -13.67 6.12 -9.43
CA LEU A 140 -13.54 7.25 -8.53
C LEU A 140 -12.08 7.69 -8.39
N LEU A 141 -11.18 6.75 -8.12
CA LEU A 141 -9.74 6.99 -7.96
C LEU A 141 -9.16 7.64 -9.23
N GLN A 142 -9.48 7.08 -10.40
CA GLN A 142 -9.04 7.61 -11.70
C GLN A 142 -9.50 9.06 -11.89
N LYS A 143 -10.79 9.35 -11.63
CA LYS A 143 -11.39 10.65 -11.88
C LYS A 143 -10.92 11.71 -10.88
N ARG A 144 -10.94 11.38 -9.57
CA ARG A 144 -10.74 12.34 -8.49
C ARG A 144 -9.27 12.61 -8.20
N PHE A 145 -8.41 11.61 -8.37
CA PHE A 145 -7.02 11.68 -7.92
C PHE A 145 -6.02 11.52 -9.07
N ILE A 146 -6.07 10.41 -9.81
CA ILE A 146 -5.01 10.08 -10.77
C ILE A 146 -5.00 11.05 -11.96
N THR A 147 -6.14 11.27 -12.62
CA THR A 147 -6.19 12.14 -13.79
C THR A 147 -5.77 13.58 -13.45
N PRO A 148 -6.26 14.22 -12.36
CA PRO A 148 -5.81 15.56 -11.99
C PRO A 148 -4.31 15.64 -11.68
N VAL A 149 -3.76 14.66 -10.91
CA VAL A 149 -2.33 14.64 -10.56
C VAL A 149 -1.46 14.46 -11.81
N ARG A 150 -1.82 13.54 -12.71
CA ARG A 150 -1.08 13.32 -13.96
C ARG A 150 -1.10 14.51 -14.91
N ARG A 151 -2.18 15.28 -14.93
CA ARG A 151 -2.24 16.53 -15.70
C ARG A 151 -1.29 17.59 -15.16
N LYS A 152 -1.04 17.57 -13.85
CA LYS A 152 -0.15 18.50 -13.13
C LYS A 152 1.09 17.79 -12.58
N ARG A 153 1.64 16.82 -13.31
CA ARG A 153 2.72 15.92 -12.85
C ARG A 153 3.98 16.59 -12.32
N ARG A 154 4.19 17.89 -12.58
CA ARG A 154 5.33 18.67 -12.06
C ARG A 154 4.96 19.51 -10.83
N ASP A 155 3.71 19.51 -10.44
CA ASP A 155 3.20 20.30 -9.33
C ASP A 155 3.07 19.39 -8.09
N ILE A 156 4.17 19.28 -7.35
CA ILE A 156 4.24 18.46 -6.13
C ILE A 156 3.27 19.00 -5.06
N ALA A 157 3.08 20.31 -4.96
CA ALA A 157 2.14 20.91 -4.02
C ALA A 157 0.70 20.48 -4.31
N PHE A 158 0.32 20.45 -5.59
CA PHE A 158 -0.97 19.95 -6.01
C PHE A 158 -1.14 18.45 -5.70
N ALA A 159 -0.11 17.64 -5.99
CA ALA A 159 -0.12 16.21 -5.68
C ALA A 159 -0.25 15.97 -4.16
N ARG A 160 0.45 16.76 -3.34
CA ARG A 160 0.33 16.73 -1.87
C ARG A 160 -1.08 17.12 -1.40
N GLY A 161 -1.70 18.14 -1.99
CA GLY A 161 -3.08 18.49 -1.68
C GLY A 161 -4.05 17.34 -1.97
N LYS A 162 -3.87 16.66 -3.11
CA LYS A 162 -4.65 15.47 -3.44
C LYS A 162 -4.38 14.28 -2.53
N TRP A 163 -3.15 14.12 -2.07
CA TRP A 163 -2.79 13.14 -1.08
C TRP A 163 -3.53 13.38 0.26
N GLN A 164 -3.59 14.62 0.74
CA GLN A 164 -4.30 14.93 1.98
C GLN A 164 -5.81 14.60 1.90
N GLU A 165 -6.44 14.81 0.72
CA GLU A 165 -7.83 14.38 0.50
C GLU A 165 -7.96 12.85 0.49
N TYR A 166 -7.00 12.13 -0.09
CA TYR A 166 -7.00 10.67 -0.21
C TYR A 166 -6.66 9.99 1.12
N ARG A 167 -5.74 10.59 1.89
CA ARG A 167 -5.19 10.04 3.13
C ARG A 167 -6.27 9.77 4.19
N THR A 168 -7.37 10.50 4.20
CA THR A 168 -8.45 10.32 5.19
C THR A 168 -9.01 8.88 5.22
N ALA A 169 -8.94 8.17 4.09
CA ALA A 169 -9.33 6.76 4.00
C ALA A 169 -8.13 5.79 3.95
N TYR A 170 -6.92 6.31 3.74
CA TYR A 170 -5.72 5.48 3.58
C TYR A 170 -5.16 4.98 4.91
N ASP A 171 -5.12 5.84 5.91
CA ASP A 171 -4.65 5.45 7.24
C ASP A 171 -5.76 4.63 7.93
N TRP A 172 -5.49 3.34 8.17
CA TRP A 172 -6.46 2.49 8.88
C TRP A 172 -6.61 2.95 10.32
N THR A 173 -7.73 3.60 10.62
CA THR A 173 -8.00 4.19 11.95
C THR A 173 -8.91 3.33 12.83
N GLU A 174 -9.63 2.36 12.26
CA GLU A 174 -10.64 1.58 12.99
C GLU A 174 -10.04 0.45 13.84
N GLY A 175 -10.39 0.47 15.14
CA GLY A 175 -10.51 -0.71 16.03
C GLY A 175 -9.25 -1.50 16.34
N GLY A 176 -8.04 -0.99 16.15
CA GLY A 176 -6.82 -1.72 16.46
C GLY A 176 -6.08 -1.17 17.68
N THR A 177 -5.75 -2.04 18.65
CA THR A 177 -4.72 -1.73 19.65
C THR A 177 -3.36 -1.82 18.96
N HIS A 178 -2.60 -0.74 19.03
CA HIS A 178 -1.21 -0.72 18.59
C HIS A 178 -0.31 -0.96 19.79
N GLU A 179 0.44 -2.05 19.79
CA GLU A 179 1.37 -2.40 20.86
C GLU A 179 2.78 -2.48 20.28
N ARG A 180 3.75 -1.95 21.01
CA ARG A 180 5.18 -2.10 20.69
C ARG A 180 5.79 -3.07 21.67
N PHE A 181 6.45 -4.10 21.16
CA PHE A 181 7.16 -5.10 21.94
C PHE A 181 8.65 -4.96 21.71
N ASP A 182 9.39 -4.78 22.80
CA ASP A 182 10.85 -4.86 22.80
C ASP A 182 11.26 -6.29 23.21
N TRP A 183 11.71 -7.08 22.26
CA TRP A 183 12.29 -8.39 22.54
C TRP A 183 13.77 -8.21 22.86
N ARG A 184 14.15 -8.63 24.05
CA ARG A 184 15.55 -8.81 24.42
C ARG A 184 15.84 -10.30 24.35
N VAL A 185 16.73 -10.72 23.47
CA VAL A 185 17.29 -12.08 23.42
C VAL A 185 18.37 -12.17 24.48
#